data_c787a987b9295bf2fa0f1f4369da595e
#
_entry.id   c787a987b9295bf2fa0f1f4369da595e
#
_cell.length_a   1.000
_cell.length_b   1.000
_cell.length_c   1.000
_cell.angle_alpha   90.00
_cell.angle_beta   90.00
_cell.angle_gamma   90.00
#
_symmetry.space_group_name_H-M   'P 1'
#
loop_
_entity.id
_entity.type
_entity.pdbx_description
1 polymer ?
#
loop_
_entity_poly.entity_id
_entity_poly.type
_entity_poly.pdbx_seq_one_letter_code
_entity_poly.pdbx_strand_id
1 'polypeptide(L)'
;MVSGKVVIKNPTGLHLRPAGLFCKTAMQYKSKITVHKELRHEEITANAKSVLSVLGACVKSGDEIEIICEGEDEAEALKAMLQLVMDGLGEGEKKERIQGDEAGN
;
A
#
# COMPACT_ATOMS: atom_id res chain seq x y z
N MET A 1 15.77 8.18 -7.66
CA MET A 1 14.73 8.05 -6.63
C MET A 1 13.47 8.72 -7.09
N VAL A 2 12.36 8.04 -7.01
CA VAL A 2 11.07 8.59 -7.39
C VAL A 2 10.09 8.40 -6.26
N SER A 3 9.07 9.24 -6.18
CA SER A 3 8.07 9.09 -5.12
C SER A 3 6.72 9.60 -5.59
N GLY A 4 5.69 9.20 -4.89
CA GLY A 4 4.34 9.66 -5.18
C GLY A 4 3.47 9.56 -3.94
N LYS A 5 2.47 10.42 -3.85
CA LYS A 5 1.56 10.44 -2.72
C LYS A 5 0.24 9.82 -3.12
N VAL A 6 -0.38 9.13 -2.19
CA VAL A 6 -1.65 8.48 -2.47
C VAL A 6 -2.42 8.36 -1.16
N VAL A 7 -3.74 8.41 -1.24
CA VAL A 7 -4.60 8.29 -0.06
C VAL A 7 -5.07 6.84 0.04
N ILE A 8 -5.00 6.28 1.23
CA ILE A 8 -5.45 4.93 1.50
C ILE A 8 -6.97 4.93 1.52
N LYS A 9 -7.61 4.20 0.61
CA LYS A 9 -9.03 4.20 0.48
C LYS A 9 -9.70 2.94 0.97
N ASN A 10 -9.00 1.86 1.13
CA ASN A 10 -9.63 0.62 1.56
C ASN A 10 -10.07 0.71 3.01
N PRO A 11 -11.16 0.04 3.39
CA PRO A 11 -11.76 0.23 4.71
C PRO A 11 -10.85 -0.03 5.89
N THR A 12 -9.97 -1.02 5.82
CA THR A 12 -9.16 -1.37 6.97
C THR A 12 -7.80 -0.69 6.99
N GLY A 13 -7.46 0.09 5.94
CA GLY A 13 -6.13 0.69 5.87
C GLY A 13 -5.08 -0.39 5.66
N LEU A 14 -3.87 -0.18 6.15
CA LEU A 14 -2.82 -1.19 6.02
C LEU A 14 -2.84 -2.13 7.21
N HIS A 15 -3.96 -2.83 7.36
CA HIS A 15 -4.12 -3.87 8.35
C HIS A 15 -3.49 -5.15 7.81
N LEU A 16 -3.62 -6.27 8.49
CA LEU A 16 -2.85 -7.47 8.19
C LEU A 16 -2.96 -7.96 6.75
N ARG A 17 -4.16 -8.11 6.23
CA ARG A 17 -4.31 -8.63 4.87
C ARG A 17 -3.85 -7.64 3.81
N PRO A 18 -4.28 -6.37 3.83
CA PRO A 18 -3.78 -5.40 2.86
C PRO A 18 -2.28 -5.17 2.98
N ALA A 19 -1.74 -5.20 4.22
CA ALA A 19 -0.30 -5.04 4.40
C ALA A 19 0.46 -6.21 3.79
N GLY A 20 -0.09 -7.42 3.91
CA GLY A 20 0.53 -8.59 3.30
C GLY A 20 0.61 -8.46 1.78
N LEU A 21 -0.48 -8.01 1.16
CA LEU A 21 -0.51 -7.82 -0.28
C LEU A 21 0.44 -6.69 -0.70
N PHE A 22 0.46 -5.61 0.08
CA PHE A 22 1.33 -4.47 -0.18
C PHE A 22 2.79 -4.93 -0.15
N CYS A 23 3.18 -5.68 0.87
CA CYS A 23 4.56 -6.14 1.00
C CYS A 23 4.91 -7.16 -0.08
N LYS A 24 3.97 -8.05 -0.43
CA LYS A 24 4.22 -9.05 -1.45
C LYS A 24 4.47 -8.38 -2.79
N THR A 25 3.71 -7.33 -3.10
CA THR A 25 3.89 -6.59 -4.33
C THR A 25 5.24 -5.87 -4.32
N ALA A 26 5.58 -5.25 -3.18
CA ALA A 26 6.86 -4.54 -3.06
C ALA A 26 8.04 -5.47 -3.26
N MET A 27 7.91 -6.72 -2.81
CA MET A 27 9.00 -7.67 -2.91
C MET A 27 9.27 -8.15 -4.34
N GLN A 28 8.40 -7.82 -5.28
CA GLN A 28 8.63 -8.19 -6.67
C GLN A 28 9.62 -7.26 -7.34
N TYR A 29 10.00 -6.16 -6.69
CA TYR A 29 10.90 -5.19 -7.29
C TYR A 29 12.22 -5.14 -6.53
N LYS A 30 13.29 -4.79 -7.25
CA LYS A 30 14.60 -4.73 -6.62
C LYS A 30 14.80 -3.44 -5.88
N SER A 31 14.07 -2.40 -6.22
CA SER A 31 14.22 -1.10 -5.59
C SER A 31 13.88 -1.15 -4.12
N LYS A 32 14.51 -0.24 -3.37
CA LYS A 32 14.16 -0.05 -1.98
C LYS A 32 12.86 0.72 -1.99
N ILE A 33 11.87 0.28 -1.27
CA ILE A 33 10.55 0.91 -1.25
C ILE A 33 10.21 1.29 0.18
N THR A 34 9.96 2.57 0.40
CA THR A 34 9.68 3.11 1.72
C THR A 34 8.31 3.78 1.71
N VAL A 35 7.58 3.62 2.79
CA VAL A 35 6.31 4.32 3.00
C VAL A 35 6.56 5.40 4.03
N HIS A 36 6.12 6.61 3.73
CA HIS A 36 6.29 7.73 4.63
C HIS A 36 4.92 8.32 4.94
N LYS A 37 4.67 8.61 6.20
CA LYS A 37 3.42 9.17 6.63
C LYS A 37 3.74 10.26 7.63
N GLU A 38 3.07 11.40 7.53
CA GLU A 38 3.23 12.45 8.50
C GLU A 38 2.05 12.45 9.44
N LEU A 39 2.31 12.53 10.74
CA LEU A 39 1.25 12.58 11.71
C LEU A 39 1.59 13.68 12.67
N ARG A 40 0.91 14.82 12.57
CA ARG A 40 1.17 15.97 13.39
C ARG A 40 2.60 16.44 13.20
N HIS A 41 3.42 16.33 14.18
CA HIS A 41 4.79 16.80 14.07
C HIS A 41 5.78 15.64 13.93
N GLU A 42 5.29 14.43 13.69
CA GLU A 42 6.16 13.30 13.58
C GLU A 42 6.15 12.75 12.18
N GLU A 43 7.28 12.20 11.76
CA GLU A 43 7.36 11.52 10.50
C GLU A 43 7.51 10.05 10.79
N ILE A 44 6.68 9.23 10.18
CA ILE A 44 6.73 7.80 10.37
C ILE A 44 7.13 7.18 9.05
N THR A 45 8.15 6.34 9.08
CA THR A 45 8.59 5.65 7.86
C THR A 45 8.54 4.15 8.10
N ALA A 46 8.28 3.41 7.05
CA ALA A 46 8.22 1.96 7.13
C ALA A 46 8.85 1.35 5.89
N ASN A 47 9.44 0.16 6.06
CA ASN A 47 9.99 -0.58 4.95
C ASN A 47 8.84 -1.33 4.30
N ALA A 48 8.51 -1.00 3.06
CA ALA A 48 7.37 -1.60 2.38
C ALA A 48 7.50 -3.10 2.18
N LYS A 49 8.71 -3.64 2.30
CA LYS A 49 8.93 -5.07 2.13
C LYS A 49 8.84 -5.85 3.44
N SER A 50 8.51 -5.17 4.54
CA SER A 50 8.40 -5.82 5.84
C SER A 50 7.00 -5.62 6.37
N VAL A 51 6.26 -6.71 6.54
CA VAL A 51 4.89 -6.64 7.06
C VAL A 51 4.87 -6.03 8.44
N LEU A 52 5.82 -6.40 9.30
CA LEU A 52 5.86 -5.86 10.64
C LEU A 52 6.12 -4.35 10.63
N SER A 53 6.99 -3.89 9.73
CA SER A 53 7.28 -2.47 9.61
C SER A 53 6.04 -1.70 9.15
N VAL A 54 5.36 -2.24 8.15
CA VAL A 54 4.17 -1.59 7.61
C VAL A 54 3.05 -1.56 8.66
N LEU A 55 2.87 -2.67 9.38
CA LEU A 55 1.84 -2.70 10.43
C LEU A 55 2.17 -1.71 11.54
N GLY A 56 3.47 -1.57 11.86
CA GLY A 56 3.88 -0.64 12.89
C GLY A 56 3.65 0.81 12.56
N ALA A 57 3.50 1.14 11.27
CA ALA A 57 3.24 2.51 10.88
C ALA A 57 1.78 2.92 11.13
N CYS A 58 0.91 1.96 11.39
CA CYS A 58 -0.49 2.23 11.72
C CYS A 58 -1.20 3.11 10.69
N VAL A 59 -1.04 2.78 9.42
CA VAL A 59 -1.68 3.53 8.34
C VAL A 59 -3.15 3.16 8.28
N LYS A 60 -4.02 4.15 8.34
CA LYS A 60 -5.46 3.92 8.39
C LYS A 60 -6.16 4.42 7.14
N SER A 61 -7.38 3.97 6.95
CA SER A 61 -8.20 4.45 5.85
C SER A 61 -8.32 5.97 5.93
N GLY A 62 -8.09 6.64 4.83
CA GLY A 62 -8.12 8.10 4.77
C GLY A 62 -6.75 8.74 4.93
N ASP A 63 -5.75 8.01 5.39
CA ASP A 63 -4.41 8.58 5.54
C ASP A 63 -3.76 8.76 4.19
N GLU A 64 -2.99 9.84 4.07
CA GLU A 64 -2.17 10.04 2.88
C GLU A 64 -0.79 9.55 3.18
N ILE A 65 -0.23 8.75 2.29
CA ILE A 65 1.14 8.25 2.43
C ILE A 65 1.93 8.64 1.20
N GLU A 66 3.24 8.67 1.36
CA GLU A 66 4.15 8.87 0.24
C GLU A 66 4.91 7.58 0.06
N ILE A 67 4.93 7.06 -1.15
CA ILE A 67 5.69 5.85 -1.46
C ILE A 67 6.93 6.29 -2.20
N ILE A 68 8.10 5.91 -1.69
CA ILE A 68 9.38 6.33 -2.23
C ILE A 68 10.13 5.11 -2.70
N CYS A 69 10.54 5.10 -3.96
CA CYS A 69 11.26 3.97 -4.55
C CYS A 69 12.62 4.40 -5.05
N GLU A 70 13.64 3.60 -4.75
CA GLU A 70 14.99 3.92 -5.14
C GLU A 70 15.67 2.67 -5.65
N GLY A 71 16.07 2.62 -6.91
CA GLY A 71 16.71 1.46 -7.49
C GLY A 71 16.52 1.41 -8.98
N GLU A 72 17.02 0.35 -9.62
CA GLU A 72 17.00 0.30 -11.06
C GLU A 72 15.60 0.15 -11.64
N ASP A 73 14.65 -0.43 -10.92
CA ASP A 73 13.29 -0.57 -11.40
C ASP A 73 12.35 0.38 -10.66
N GLU A 74 12.88 1.51 -10.19
CA GLU A 74 12.10 2.40 -9.31
C GLU A 74 10.83 2.94 -9.97
N ALA A 75 10.85 3.24 -11.26
CA ALA A 75 9.69 3.81 -11.92
C ALA A 75 8.56 2.79 -12.00
N GLU A 76 8.89 1.55 -12.32
CA GLU A 76 7.91 0.50 -12.40
C GLU A 76 7.39 0.15 -11.03
N ALA A 77 8.27 0.12 -10.04
CA ALA A 77 7.89 -0.18 -8.68
C ALA A 77 6.91 0.86 -8.15
N LEU A 78 7.19 2.14 -8.37
CA LEU A 78 6.32 3.18 -7.89
C LEU A 78 4.94 3.08 -8.53
N LYS A 79 4.91 2.86 -9.84
CA LYS A 79 3.65 2.76 -10.55
C LYS A 79 2.82 1.60 -10.01
N ALA A 80 3.44 0.46 -9.78
CA ALA A 80 2.73 -0.71 -9.28
C ALA A 80 2.20 -0.50 -7.88
N MET A 81 2.99 0.14 -7.01
CA MET A 81 2.57 0.34 -5.63
C MET A 81 1.44 1.37 -5.54
N LEU A 82 1.52 2.44 -6.34
CA LEU A 82 0.45 3.43 -6.35
C LEU A 82 -0.84 2.82 -6.90
N GLN A 83 -0.72 2.02 -7.95
CA GLN A 83 -1.89 1.39 -8.55
C GLN A 83 -2.56 0.43 -7.58
N LEU A 84 -1.77 -0.31 -6.82
CA LEU A 84 -2.30 -1.25 -5.85
C LEU A 84 -3.15 -0.52 -4.80
N VAL A 85 -2.65 0.62 -4.32
CA VAL A 85 -3.39 1.40 -3.34
C VAL A 85 -4.65 1.98 -3.96
N MET A 86 -4.55 2.50 -5.18
CA MET A 86 -5.71 3.08 -5.84
C MET A 86 -6.77 2.04 -6.15
N ASP A 87 -6.36 0.78 -6.32
CA ASP A 87 -7.30 -0.30 -6.58
C ASP A 87 -7.90 -0.86 -5.30
N GLY A 88 -7.58 -0.34 -4.13
CA GLY A 88 -8.21 -0.74 -2.88
C GLY A 88 -7.50 -1.83 -2.12
N LEU A 89 -6.28 -2.17 -2.49
CA LEU A 89 -5.47 -3.15 -1.76
C LEU A 89 -6.19 -4.48 -1.56
N GLY A 90 -6.90 -4.92 -2.59
CA GLY A 90 -7.61 -6.19 -2.53
C GLY A 90 -8.93 -6.13 -1.79
N GLU A 91 -9.31 -4.96 -1.29
CA GLU A 91 -10.59 -4.79 -0.61
C GLU A 91 -11.44 -3.81 -1.42
N GLY A 92 -12.44 -3.36 -0.88
CA GLY A 92 -13.16 -2.31 -1.50
C GLY A 92 -14.26 -2.74 -2.38
N GLU A 93 -14.49 -2.04 -3.42
CA GLU A 93 -15.59 -2.24 -4.14
C GLU A 93 -15.75 -3.49 -4.75
N LYS A 94 -14.77 -4.26 -4.93
CA LYS A 94 -14.99 -5.46 -5.54
C LYS A 94 -15.81 -6.26 -4.72
N LYS A 95 -16.03 -6.06 -3.52
CA LYS A 95 -16.81 -6.82 -2.84
C LYS A 95 -18.16 -6.61 -3.16
N GLU A 96 -18.49 -5.65 -3.74
CA GLU A 96 -19.72 -5.55 -4.08
C GLU A 96 -20.08 -6.27 -5.19
N ARG A 97 -19.62 -6.83 -5.72
CA ARG A 97 -19.92 -7.60 -6.77
C ARG A 97 -20.42 -8.77 -6.59
N ILE A 98 -20.90 -8.93 -6.22
CA ILE A 98 -21.10 -9.80 -5.99
C ILE A 98 -21.47 -10.55 -6.04
N GLN A 99 -21.44 -10.66 -6.08
CA GLN A 99 -21.31 -11.27 -6.01
C GLN A 99 -21.45 -11.81 -6.06
N GLY A 100 -21.78 -11.93 -5.95
CA GLY A 100 -21.51 -12.56 -5.86
C GLY A 100 -21.63 -13.03 -6.22
N ASP A 101 -21.89 -13.23 -6.32
CA ASP A 101 -21.61 -13.77 -6.48
C ASP A 101 -21.54 -14.37 -6.82
N GLU A 102 -21.69 -14.59 -6.86
CA GLU A 102 -21.28 -15.18 -6.81
C GLU A 102 -21.16 -15.74 -6.65
N ALA A 103 -21.64 -15.96 -6.63
CA ALA A 103 -21.22 -16.47 -6.23
C ALA A 103 -21.08 -16.78 -5.99
N GLY A 104 -21.43 -16.89 -6.02
CA GLY A 104 -20.99 -17.11 -5.58
C GLY A 104 -20.94 -17.11 -5.52
N ASN A 105 -21.27 -17.18 -5.63
CA ASN A 105 -20.89 -17.07 -5.45
C ASN A 105 -20.79 -17.13 -5.24
#